data_649c671cb1c172969a13e9db6eb3f67d
#
_entry.id   649c671cb1c172969a13e9db6eb3f67d
#
_cell.length_a   1.000
_cell.length_b   1.000
_cell.length_c   1.000
_cell.angle_alpha   90.00
_cell.angle_beta   90.00
_cell.angle_gamma   90.00
#
_symmetry.space_group_name_H-M   'P 1'
#
loop_
_entity.id
_entity.type
_entity.pdbx_description
1 polymer ?
#
loop_
_entity_poly.entity_id
_entity_poly.type
_entity_poly.pdbx_seq_one_letter_code
_entity_poly.pdbx_strand_id
1 'polypeptide(L)'
;MLDSIQQTVLQLLPARRKTGQNGWISFNAPCCVHNSETADTRGRGGVKTNAGQISYHCFNCGYTTSFIPGRHLTFKFRKLLAWLGADDLTVRRLVIEAVRLKEIIAPEKLAKEPEEEIVYEARTLPEGAVSFDEWTTYLAIQGDGYVVPDRVVRAVHYVSHRQIDINKYKFFLTDNEAYNLHRRIIVPYYYKNEIVGYTARTWEPDVKPKYWSSHPADFVFNLDQQQADWKFVIVCEGPFDAMSIDGVALNGSEISDTQVDQIDKLQREVIVVPDTDRAGRKLVDRAIEAGWTVSFPIWQETCKDINEAVIKYGKLFVLQSILAARETSRLRIELMKKKLLS
;
A
#
# COMPACT_ATOMS: atom_id res chain seq x y z
N MET A 1 23.02 12.43 18.89
CA MET A 1 22.32 11.65 17.84
C MET A 1 20.89 12.13 17.58
N LEU A 2 20.10 12.48 18.61
CA LEU A 2 18.77 13.10 18.41
C LEU A 2 18.80 14.41 17.59
N ASP A 3 19.93 15.11 17.58
CA ASP A 3 20.09 16.41 16.91
C ASP A 3 20.39 16.34 15.41
N SER A 4 20.82 15.19 14.86
CA SER A 4 21.36 15.18 13.48
C SER A 4 20.26 15.28 12.43
N ILE A 5 19.10 14.63 12.62
CA ILE A 5 17.96 14.78 11.71
C ILE A 5 17.44 16.21 11.78
N GLN A 6 17.27 16.75 12.98
CA GLN A 6 16.85 18.14 13.19
C GLN A 6 17.83 19.13 12.57
N GLN A 7 19.12 18.96 12.80
CA GLN A 7 20.17 19.82 12.22
C GLN A 7 20.15 19.77 10.70
N THR A 8 20.04 18.58 10.09
CA THR A 8 19.96 18.45 8.64
C THR A 8 18.74 19.18 8.08
N VAL A 9 17.57 19.04 8.71
CA VAL A 9 16.36 19.77 8.28
C VAL A 9 16.56 21.28 8.38
N LEU A 10 17.12 21.78 9.48
CA LEU A 10 17.37 23.22 9.67
C LEU A 10 18.39 23.77 8.66
N GLN A 11 19.38 22.98 8.24
CA GLN A 11 20.33 23.33 7.19
C GLN A 11 19.72 23.40 5.79
N LEU A 12 18.73 22.55 5.52
CA LEU A 12 18.01 22.53 4.25
C LEU A 12 17.01 23.69 4.10
N LEU A 13 16.63 24.36 5.18
CA LEU A 13 15.68 25.47 5.11
C LEU A 13 16.23 26.64 4.26
N PRO A 14 15.39 27.30 3.45
CA PRO A 14 15.81 28.44 2.65
C PRO A 14 16.47 29.54 3.48
N ALA A 15 17.47 30.22 2.91
CA ALA A 15 18.17 31.33 3.58
C ALA A 15 17.20 32.47 3.96
N ARG A 16 16.20 32.74 3.10
CA ARG A 16 15.15 33.74 3.38
C ARG A 16 14.07 33.13 4.26
N ARG A 17 14.25 33.24 5.59
CA ARG A 17 13.33 32.72 6.60
C ARG A 17 13.15 33.68 7.74
N LYS A 18 12.05 33.60 8.49
CA LYS A 18 11.75 34.40 9.67
C LYS A 18 11.40 33.48 10.84
N THR A 19 11.99 33.73 12.01
CA THR A 19 11.64 33.02 13.24
C THR A 19 10.60 33.82 14.00
N GLY A 20 9.43 33.24 14.27
CA GLY A 20 8.37 33.85 15.07
C GLY A 20 8.58 33.64 16.56
N GLN A 21 7.89 34.43 17.40
CA GLN A 21 7.98 34.36 18.88
C GLN A 21 7.51 33.03 19.45
N ASN A 22 6.65 32.27 18.70
CA ASN A 22 6.13 30.97 19.08
C ASN A 22 7.02 29.78 18.63
N GLY A 23 8.25 30.06 18.16
CA GLY A 23 9.23 29.06 17.74
C GLY A 23 9.03 28.49 16.31
N TRP A 24 8.06 29.02 15.55
CA TRP A 24 7.93 28.70 14.14
C TRP A 24 8.95 29.43 13.28
N ILE A 25 9.57 28.70 12.35
CA ILE A 25 10.45 29.26 11.33
C ILE A 25 9.67 29.28 10.02
N SER A 26 9.29 30.47 9.54
CA SER A 26 8.49 30.65 8.32
C SER A 26 9.37 30.95 7.12
N PHE A 27 9.02 30.36 5.95
CA PHE A 27 9.71 30.52 4.68
C PHE A 27 8.76 30.21 3.52
N ASN A 28 9.16 30.50 2.28
CA ASN A 28 8.36 30.19 1.11
C ASN A 28 8.23 28.67 0.97
N ALA A 29 7.00 28.16 1.03
CA ALA A 29 6.70 26.73 1.05
C ALA A 29 7.07 26.06 -0.28
N PRO A 30 7.94 25.05 -0.29
CA PRO A 30 8.29 24.33 -1.53
C PRO A 30 7.20 23.39 -2.03
N CYS A 31 6.26 23.01 -1.17
CA CYS A 31 5.24 22.01 -1.45
C CYS A 31 4.09 22.51 -2.34
N CYS A 32 3.86 23.82 -2.45
CA CYS A 32 2.69 24.38 -3.12
C CYS A 32 2.56 23.94 -4.59
N VAL A 33 3.65 24.05 -5.35
CA VAL A 33 3.69 23.65 -6.77
C VAL A 33 3.43 22.17 -7.02
N HIS A 34 3.63 21.35 -5.99
CA HIS A 34 3.38 19.91 -6.03
C HIS A 34 1.98 19.52 -5.55
N ASN A 35 1.21 20.49 -5.02
CA ASN A 35 -0.15 20.31 -4.52
C ASN A 35 -1.14 21.22 -5.25
N SER A 36 -0.97 21.36 -6.56
CA SER A 36 -1.85 22.11 -7.47
C SER A 36 -2.04 23.59 -7.12
N GLU A 37 -1.08 24.18 -6.39
CA GLU A 37 -1.07 25.61 -6.03
C GLU A 37 0.06 26.36 -6.73
N THR A 38 -0.05 27.67 -6.79
CA THR A 38 1.03 28.52 -7.27
C THR A 38 2.19 28.57 -6.28
N ALA A 39 3.42 28.85 -6.76
CA ALA A 39 4.60 28.97 -5.92
C ALA A 39 4.37 29.98 -4.77
N ASP A 40 4.73 29.58 -3.56
CA ASP A 40 4.58 30.45 -2.40
C ASP A 40 5.65 31.56 -2.41
N THR A 41 5.19 32.81 -2.40
CA THR A 41 6.04 34.03 -2.30
C THR A 41 5.86 34.77 -0.99
N ARG A 42 4.95 34.30 -0.13
CA ARG A 42 4.51 35.02 1.08
C ARG A 42 5.02 34.40 2.38
N GLY A 43 5.83 33.33 2.30
CA GLY A 43 6.39 32.67 3.50
C GLY A 43 5.35 31.90 4.30
N ARG A 44 4.45 31.17 3.64
CA ARG A 44 3.35 30.40 4.25
C ARG A 44 3.74 28.97 4.69
N GLY A 45 4.95 28.51 4.33
CA GLY A 45 5.54 27.31 4.91
C GLY A 45 6.13 27.58 6.25
N GLY A 46 5.97 26.69 7.21
CA GLY A 46 6.53 26.80 8.55
C GLY A 46 7.07 25.48 9.07
N VAL A 47 8.23 25.55 9.76
CA VAL A 47 8.81 24.44 10.52
C VAL A 47 8.88 24.84 11.98
N LYS A 48 8.53 23.93 12.87
CA LYS A 48 8.73 24.04 14.32
C LYS A 48 9.49 22.82 14.82
N THR A 49 10.45 23.04 15.70
CA THR A 49 11.21 21.95 16.32
C THR A 49 11.04 21.99 17.84
N ASN A 50 10.87 20.83 18.45
CA ASN A 50 10.77 20.68 19.91
C ASN A 50 11.33 19.32 20.32
N ALA A 51 12.35 19.30 21.17
CA ALA A 51 12.98 18.09 21.72
C ALA A 51 13.29 16.99 20.66
N GLY A 52 13.76 17.40 19.46
CA GLY A 52 14.04 16.50 18.34
C GLY A 52 12.84 16.21 17.43
N GLN A 53 11.62 16.52 17.86
CA GLN A 53 10.44 16.49 17.00
C GLN A 53 10.49 17.64 16.00
N ILE A 54 10.04 17.40 14.78
CA ILE A 54 9.98 18.38 13.70
C ILE A 54 8.56 18.36 13.16
N SER A 55 7.90 19.51 13.14
CA SER A 55 6.58 19.67 12.54
C SER A 55 6.66 20.66 11.39
N TYR A 56 6.05 20.34 10.26
CA TYR A 56 5.92 21.21 9.10
C TYR A 56 4.44 21.45 8.77
N HIS A 57 4.10 22.70 8.47
CA HIS A 57 2.78 23.08 7.98
C HIS A 57 2.89 24.14 6.88
N CYS A 58 2.09 23.98 5.82
CA CYS A 58 1.92 24.98 4.79
C CYS A 58 0.51 25.57 4.85
N PHE A 59 0.41 26.86 5.21
CA PHE A 59 -0.87 27.60 5.29
C PHE A 59 -1.45 27.96 3.91
N ASN A 60 -0.81 27.58 2.79
CA ASN A 60 -1.32 27.77 1.46
C ASN A 60 -2.02 26.53 0.91
N CYS A 61 -1.28 25.44 0.75
CA CYS A 61 -1.79 24.19 0.18
C CYS A 61 -2.24 23.16 1.23
N GLY A 62 -2.15 23.50 2.52
CA GLY A 62 -2.56 22.60 3.61
C GLY A 62 -1.62 21.41 3.87
N TYR A 63 -0.49 21.31 3.16
CA TYR A 63 0.44 20.21 3.35
C TYR A 63 1.03 20.20 4.77
N THR A 64 0.87 19.06 5.45
CA THR A 64 1.39 18.86 6.81
C THR A 64 2.16 17.56 6.88
N THR A 65 3.26 17.58 7.64
CA THR A 65 4.01 16.37 7.97
C THR A 65 4.84 16.60 9.23
N SER A 66 5.23 15.52 9.91
CA SER A 66 6.08 15.61 11.10
C SER A 66 7.06 14.44 11.17
N PHE A 67 8.13 14.64 11.92
CA PHE A 67 9.03 13.60 12.38
C PHE A 67 9.06 13.59 13.91
N ILE A 68 8.90 12.43 14.51
CA ILE A 68 8.96 12.20 15.96
C ILE A 68 10.10 11.22 16.21
N PRO A 69 11.09 11.54 17.06
CA PRO A 69 12.17 10.63 17.42
C PRO A 69 11.63 9.29 17.92
N GLY A 70 12.17 8.18 17.39
CA GLY A 70 11.69 6.83 17.70
C GLY A 70 10.59 6.31 16.76
N ARG A 71 10.08 7.15 15.85
CA ARG A 71 9.18 6.75 14.78
C ARG A 71 9.92 6.71 13.44
N HIS A 72 9.33 6.01 12.46
CA HIS A 72 9.86 6.00 11.09
C HIS A 72 9.74 7.38 10.43
N LEU A 73 10.60 7.65 9.45
CA LEU A 73 10.54 8.86 8.66
C LEU A 73 9.47 8.69 7.57
N THR A 74 8.29 9.32 7.74
CA THR A 74 7.14 9.15 6.85
C THR A 74 7.45 9.51 5.41
N PHE A 75 6.71 8.95 4.46
CA PHE A 75 6.87 9.30 3.06
C PHE A 75 6.62 10.79 2.79
N LYS A 76 5.60 11.37 3.43
CA LYS A 76 5.33 12.81 3.36
C LYS A 76 6.53 13.64 3.84
N PHE A 77 7.19 13.22 4.92
CA PHE A 77 8.36 13.92 5.41
C PHE A 77 9.57 13.79 4.47
N ARG A 78 9.77 12.62 3.85
CA ARG A 78 10.80 12.41 2.81
C ARG A 78 10.57 13.29 1.58
N LYS A 79 9.31 13.44 1.13
CA LYS A 79 8.94 14.37 0.05
C LYS A 79 9.30 15.82 0.41
N LEU A 80 8.97 16.25 1.63
CA LEU A 80 9.35 17.57 2.10
C LEU A 80 10.86 17.79 2.04
N LEU A 81 11.66 16.81 2.49
CA LEU A 81 13.14 16.89 2.43
C LEU A 81 13.64 17.05 1.00
N ALA A 82 13.12 16.26 0.05
CA ALA A 82 13.46 16.36 -1.36
C ALA A 82 13.10 17.74 -1.94
N TRP A 83 11.93 18.27 -1.62
CA TRP A 83 11.51 19.61 -2.04
C TRP A 83 12.34 20.74 -1.41
N LEU A 84 12.91 20.51 -0.22
CA LEU A 84 13.86 21.40 0.42
C LEU A 84 15.28 21.29 -0.16
N GLY A 85 15.51 20.36 -1.11
CA GLY A 85 16.78 20.20 -1.81
C GLY A 85 17.68 19.09 -1.25
N ALA A 86 17.16 18.20 -0.40
CA ALA A 86 17.92 17.01 0.00
C ALA A 86 18.09 16.06 -1.18
N ASP A 87 19.31 15.55 -1.38
CA ASP A 87 19.58 14.48 -2.34
C ASP A 87 19.13 13.10 -1.80
N ASP A 88 19.03 12.12 -2.69
CA ASP A 88 18.59 10.77 -2.36
C ASP A 88 19.49 10.11 -1.28
N LEU A 89 20.79 10.41 -1.27
CA LEU A 89 21.73 9.86 -0.28
C LEU A 89 21.45 10.43 1.10
N THR A 90 21.18 11.72 1.19
CA THR A 90 20.80 12.40 2.43
C THR A 90 19.50 11.84 2.97
N VAL A 91 18.46 11.70 2.14
CA VAL A 91 17.17 11.13 2.56
C VAL A 91 17.35 9.70 3.08
N ARG A 92 18.08 8.83 2.36
CA ARG A 92 18.37 7.45 2.80
C ARG A 92 19.12 7.40 4.13
N ARG A 93 20.12 8.27 4.31
CA ARG A 93 20.85 8.38 5.57
C ARG A 93 19.94 8.73 6.73
N LEU A 94 19.03 9.70 6.55
CA LEU A 94 18.07 10.10 7.58
C LEU A 94 17.05 8.99 7.90
N VAL A 95 16.61 8.20 6.90
CA VAL A 95 15.76 7.02 7.12
C VAL A 95 16.48 6.00 8.02
N ILE A 96 17.74 5.64 7.70
CA ILE A 96 18.54 4.71 8.53
C ILE A 96 18.72 5.25 9.95
N GLU A 97 18.94 6.55 10.08
CA GLU A 97 19.09 7.18 11.37
C GLU A 97 17.81 7.18 12.20
N ALA A 98 16.65 7.41 11.58
CA ALA A 98 15.34 7.30 12.23
C ALA A 98 15.09 5.88 12.76
N VAL A 99 15.47 4.85 11.99
CA VAL A 99 15.40 3.43 12.41
C VAL A 99 16.32 3.19 13.63
N ARG A 100 17.56 3.67 13.60
CA ARG A 100 18.49 3.54 14.74
C ARG A 100 17.97 4.23 16.01
N LEU A 101 17.37 5.40 15.85
CA LEU A 101 16.77 6.13 16.98
C LEU A 101 15.61 5.34 17.60
N LYS A 102 14.84 4.61 16.81
CA LYS A 102 13.76 3.74 17.30
C LYS A 102 14.31 2.59 18.18
N GLU A 103 15.45 2.01 17.80
CA GLU A 103 16.08 0.95 18.59
C GLU A 103 16.63 1.45 19.94
N ILE A 104 17.04 2.72 20.00
CA ILE A 104 17.65 3.35 21.19
C ILE A 104 16.59 3.92 22.15
N ILE A 105 15.50 4.46 21.60
CA ILE A 105 14.43 5.07 22.40
C ILE A 105 13.50 3.97 22.87
N ALA A 106 13.53 3.69 24.19
CA ALA A 106 12.64 2.68 24.79
C ALA A 106 11.15 3.03 24.50
N PRO A 107 10.31 2.04 24.18
CA PRO A 107 8.90 2.23 23.85
C PRO A 107 8.09 3.07 24.86
N GLU A 108 8.48 3.00 26.14
CA GLU A 108 7.86 3.74 27.25
C GLU A 108 8.07 5.27 27.20
N LYS A 109 9.09 5.74 26.44
CA LYS A 109 9.42 7.17 26.30
C LYS A 109 8.84 7.79 25.02
N LEU A 110 8.27 6.99 24.14
CA LEU A 110 7.54 7.51 23.00
C LEU A 110 6.26 8.16 23.52
N ALA A 111 6.24 9.50 23.54
CA ALA A 111 5.02 10.23 23.85
C ALA A 111 3.89 9.65 23.00
N LYS A 112 2.81 9.22 23.67
CA LYS A 112 1.54 8.82 23.05
C LYS A 112 0.83 10.06 22.47
N GLU A 113 1.45 10.75 21.52
CA GLU A 113 0.62 11.52 20.59
C GLU A 113 -0.07 10.48 19.72
N PRO A 114 -1.38 10.55 19.61
CA PRO A 114 -2.12 9.61 18.77
C PRO A 114 -1.51 9.72 17.37
N GLU A 115 -0.91 8.62 16.87
CA GLU A 115 -0.78 8.48 15.43
C GLU A 115 -2.18 8.75 14.90
N GLU A 116 -2.33 9.62 13.91
CA GLU A 116 -3.63 9.79 13.25
C GLU A 116 -4.05 8.39 12.82
N GLU A 117 -4.92 7.82 13.63
CA GLU A 117 -5.41 6.48 13.43
C GLU A 117 -6.33 6.55 12.22
N ILE A 118 -5.97 5.83 11.17
CA ILE A 118 -6.85 5.74 10.01
C ILE A 118 -8.10 5.02 10.47
N VAL A 119 -9.23 5.71 10.40
CA VAL A 119 -10.55 5.16 10.71
C VAL A 119 -11.28 4.96 9.40
N TYR A 120 -11.63 3.72 9.10
CA TYR A 120 -12.53 3.41 8.00
C TYR A 120 -13.94 3.17 8.56
N GLU A 121 -14.92 3.72 7.88
CA GLU A 121 -16.31 3.42 8.21
C GLU A 121 -16.65 1.96 7.90
N ALA A 122 -17.34 1.30 8.83
CA ALA A 122 -17.84 -0.05 8.61
C ALA A 122 -18.87 -0.04 7.46
N ARG A 123 -18.78 -1.04 6.57
CA ARG A 123 -19.66 -1.22 5.42
C ARG A 123 -20.24 -2.63 5.44
N THR A 124 -21.36 -2.79 4.78
CA THR A 124 -22.00 -4.09 4.60
C THR A 124 -21.61 -4.71 3.25
N LEU A 125 -21.58 -6.02 3.21
CA LEU A 125 -21.54 -6.75 1.94
C LEU A 125 -22.86 -6.56 1.18
N PRO A 126 -22.90 -6.84 -0.12
CA PRO A 126 -24.13 -6.83 -0.89
C PRO A 126 -25.22 -7.69 -0.24
N GLU A 127 -26.47 -7.23 -0.36
CA GLU A 127 -27.61 -7.94 0.18
C GLU A 127 -27.64 -9.42 -0.30
N GLY A 128 -27.96 -10.33 0.61
CA GLY A 128 -27.99 -11.76 0.33
C GLY A 128 -26.62 -12.41 0.13
N ALA A 129 -25.53 -11.76 0.56
CA ALA A 129 -24.21 -12.35 0.49
C ALA A 129 -24.08 -13.53 1.45
N VAL A 130 -23.77 -14.73 0.90
CA VAL A 130 -23.58 -15.99 1.63
C VAL A 130 -22.13 -16.43 1.43
N SER A 131 -21.46 -16.78 2.53
CA SER A 131 -20.05 -17.21 2.51
C SER A 131 -19.89 -18.64 1.94
N PHE A 132 -18.70 -18.97 1.46
CA PHE A 132 -18.38 -20.35 1.08
C PHE A 132 -18.49 -21.32 2.25
N ASP A 133 -18.20 -20.89 3.49
CA ASP A 133 -18.36 -21.69 4.68
C ASP A 133 -19.84 -22.04 4.97
N GLU A 134 -20.74 -21.06 4.78
CA GLU A 134 -22.18 -21.29 4.94
C GLU A 134 -22.71 -22.28 3.89
N TRP A 135 -22.24 -22.20 2.64
CA TRP A 135 -22.58 -23.20 1.61
C TRP A 135 -22.14 -24.60 2.01
N THR A 136 -20.96 -24.75 2.63
CA THR A 136 -20.48 -26.02 3.17
C THR A 136 -21.41 -26.53 4.28
N THR A 137 -21.88 -25.65 5.15
CA THR A 137 -22.83 -25.96 6.21
C THR A 137 -24.18 -26.42 5.63
N TYR A 138 -24.70 -25.70 4.62
CA TYR A 138 -25.93 -26.12 3.94
C TYR A 138 -25.83 -27.53 3.36
N LEU A 139 -24.70 -27.86 2.72
CA LEU A 139 -24.45 -29.21 2.21
C LEU A 139 -24.48 -30.28 3.31
N ALA A 140 -23.82 -29.98 4.43
CA ALA A 140 -23.77 -30.91 5.57
C ALA A 140 -25.15 -31.15 6.22
N ILE A 141 -26.01 -30.14 6.26
CA ILE A 141 -27.35 -30.22 6.84
C ILE A 141 -28.36 -30.92 5.92
N GLN A 142 -28.29 -30.62 4.64
CA GLN A 142 -29.29 -31.10 3.67
C GLN A 142 -29.06 -32.59 3.22
N GLY A 143 -27.84 -33.11 3.44
CA GLY A 143 -27.49 -34.49 3.10
C GLY A 143 -27.41 -34.80 1.60
N ASP A 144 -27.37 -36.06 1.25
CA ASP A 144 -27.04 -36.58 -0.10
C ASP A 144 -28.01 -36.16 -1.23
N GLY A 145 -29.18 -35.58 -0.90
CA GLY A 145 -30.16 -35.11 -1.87
C GLY A 145 -30.03 -33.64 -2.30
N TYR A 146 -29.12 -32.89 -1.71
CA TYR A 146 -28.97 -31.46 -2.01
C TYR A 146 -28.12 -31.24 -3.24
N VAL A 147 -28.68 -30.55 -4.23
CA VAL A 147 -27.94 -30.12 -5.43
C VAL A 147 -27.34 -28.74 -5.21
N VAL A 148 -26.01 -28.68 -5.16
CA VAL A 148 -25.29 -27.42 -5.08
C VAL A 148 -25.57 -26.57 -6.31
N PRO A 149 -25.97 -25.29 -6.17
CA PRO A 149 -26.16 -24.43 -7.33
C PRO A 149 -24.89 -24.34 -8.18
N ASP A 150 -25.02 -24.45 -9.50
CA ASP A 150 -23.91 -24.49 -10.45
C ASP A 150 -22.97 -23.26 -10.30
N ARG A 151 -23.51 -22.09 -9.98
CA ARG A 151 -22.71 -20.88 -9.71
C ARG A 151 -21.76 -21.05 -8.52
N VAL A 152 -22.16 -21.77 -7.46
CA VAL A 152 -21.31 -22.05 -6.29
C VAL A 152 -20.17 -22.96 -6.71
N VAL A 153 -20.47 -24.01 -7.45
CA VAL A 153 -19.46 -24.94 -7.98
C VAL A 153 -18.44 -24.21 -8.84
N ARG A 154 -18.90 -23.38 -9.78
CA ARG A 154 -18.01 -22.57 -10.63
C ARG A 154 -17.16 -21.59 -9.84
N ALA A 155 -17.72 -20.92 -8.86
CA ALA A 155 -16.98 -19.95 -8.03
C ALA A 155 -15.89 -20.65 -7.21
N VAL A 156 -16.22 -21.77 -6.55
CA VAL A 156 -15.24 -22.57 -5.79
C VAL A 156 -14.15 -23.10 -6.72
N HIS A 157 -14.53 -23.66 -7.87
CA HIS A 157 -13.56 -24.13 -8.87
C HIS A 157 -12.64 -22.99 -9.34
N TYR A 158 -13.18 -21.78 -9.60
CA TYR A 158 -12.41 -20.62 -10.01
C TYR A 158 -11.36 -20.23 -8.97
N VAL A 159 -11.72 -20.16 -7.68
CA VAL A 159 -10.79 -19.80 -6.59
C VAL A 159 -9.75 -20.91 -6.40
N SER A 160 -10.17 -22.17 -6.41
CA SER A 160 -9.26 -23.31 -6.27
C SER A 160 -8.25 -23.40 -7.42
N HIS A 161 -8.71 -23.17 -8.68
CA HIS A 161 -7.82 -23.12 -9.84
C HIS A 161 -6.76 -22.02 -9.72
N ARG A 162 -7.09 -20.92 -9.04
CA ARG A 162 -6.14 -19.83 -8.74
C ARG A 162 -5.19 -20.12 -7.59
N GLN A 163 -5.24 -21.30 -7.01
CA GLN A 163 -4.42 -21.74 -5.87
C GLN A 163 -4.50 -20.79 -4.68
N ILE A 164 -5.67 -20.20 -4.44
CA ILE A 164 -5.93 -19.34 -3.28
C ILE A 164 -6.53 -20.19 -2.17
N ASP A 165 -5.99 -20.06 -0.97
CA ASP A 165 -6.44 -20.80 0.21
C ASP A 165 -7.79 -20.25 0.71
N ILE A 166 -8.84 -21.04 0.50
CA ILE A 166 -10.22 -20.72 0.92
C ILE A 166 -10.41 -20.78 2.45
N ASN A 167 -9.52 -21.42 3.19
CA ASN A 167 -9.57 -21.42 4.65
C ASN A 167 -8.99 -20.12 5.22
N LYS A 168 -8.03 -19.53 4.51
CA LYS A 168 -7.39 -18.27 4.92
C LYS A 168 -8.20 -17.04 4.51
N TYR A 169 -8.73 -17.04 3.27
CA TYR A 169 -9.47 -15.92 2.71
C TYR A 169 -10.95 -16.24 2.58
N LYS A 170 -11.80 -15.31 3.03
CA LYS A 170 -13.25 -15.47 2.94
C LYS A 170 -13.77 -15.01 1.59
N PHE A 171 -14.69 -15.79 1.05
CA PHE A 171 -15.36 -15.53 -0.23
C PHE A 171 -16.87 -15.63 -0.05
N PHE A 172 -17.59 -14.77 -0.76
CA PHE A 172 -19.05 -14.72 -0.70
C PHE A 172 -19.64 -14.72 -2.10
N LEU A 173 -20.87 -15.20 -2.19
CA LEU A 173 -21.73 -15.11 -3.37
C LEU A 173 -23.07 -14.48 -2.98
N THR A 174 -23.73 -13.81 -3.91
CA THR A 174 -25.05 -13.23 -3.73
C THR A 174 -25.93 -13.49 -4.93
N ASP A 175 -27.25 -13.42 -4.74
CA ASP A 175 -28.25 -13.41 -5.81
C ASP A 175 -28.56 -11.99 -6.32
N ASN A 176 -27.93 -10.97 -5.76
CA ASN A 176 -28.14 -9.58 -6.14
C ASN A 176 -27.69 -9.34 -7.59
N GLU A 177 -28.63 -8.92 -8.45
CA GLU A 177 -28.38 -8.68 -9.88
C GLU A 177 -27.73 -7.32 -10.15
N ALA A 178 -27.77 -6.38 -9.19
CA ALA A 178 -27.14 -5.07 -9.34
C ALA A 178 -25.67 -5.23 -9.71
N TYR A 179 -25.21 -4.51 -10.72
CA TYR A 179 -23.83 -4.57 -11.21
C TYR A 179 -23.33 -5.98 -11.58
N ASN A 180 -24.25 -6.90 -11.89
CA ASN A 180 -23.99 -8.33 -12.14
C ASN A 180 -23.29 -9.02 -10.95
N LEU A 181 -23.61 -8.65 -9.71
CA LEU A 181 -22.99 -9.22 -8.51
C LEU A 181 -23.27 -10.72 -8.37
N HIS A 182 -24.43 -11.21 -8.84
CA HIS A 182 -24.80 -12.65 -8.88
C HIS A 182 -23.84 -13.51 -9.74
N ARG A 183 -23.01 -12.88 -10.60
CA ARG A 183 -21.99 -13.51 -11.45
C ARG A 183 -20.56 -13.19 -11.00
N ARG A 184 -20.39 -12.86 -9.71
CA ARG A 184 -19.10 -12.42 -9.15
C ARG A 184 -18.83 -13.09 -7.81
N ILE A 185 -17.54 -13.34 -7.56
CA ILE A 185 -17.04 -13.71 -6.24
C ILE A 185 -16.76 -12.43 -5.49
N ILE A 186 -17.33 -12.29 -4.31
CA ILE A 186 -17.15 -11.13 -3.43
C ILE A 186 -16.03 -11.47 -2.46
N VAL A 187 -15.02 -10.59 -2.42
CA VAL A 187 -13.90 -10.63 -1.47
C VAL A 187 -14.07 -9.47 -0.50
N PRO A 188 -14.38 -9.72 0.78
CA PRO A 188 -14.52 -8.68 1.78
C PRO A 188 -13.16 -8.03 2.10
N TYR A 189 -13.19 -6.76 2.41
CA TYR A 189 -12.04 -6.01 2.89
C TYR A 189 -12.20 -5.76 4.39
N TYR A 190 -11.30 -6.33 5.17
CA TYR A 190 -11.30 -6.21 6.61
C TYR A 190 -10.31 -5.14 7.08
N TYR A 191 -10.71 -4.40 8.08
CA TYR A 191 -9.84 -3.55 8.87
C TYR A 191 -10.23 -3.67 10.34
N LYS A 192 -9.31 -4.11 11.20
CA LYS A 192 -9.57 -4.38 12.63
C LYS A 192 -10.78 -5.31 12.85
N ASN A 193 -10.89 -6.35 12.05
CA ASN A 193 -11.97 -7.33 12.04
C ASN A 193 -13.36 -6.81 11.60
N GLU A 194 -13.47 -5.58 11.16
CA GLU A 194 -14.71 -5.03 10.58
C GLU A 194 -14.61 -4.97 9.06
N ILE A 195 -15.73 -5.20 8.38
CA ILE A 195 -15.80 -5.06 6.92
C ILE A 195 -15.89 -3.57 6.59
N VAL A 196 -14.91 -3.07 5.82
CA VAL A 196 -14.82 -1.68 5.38
C VAL A 196 -15.06 -1.52 3.88
N GLY A 197 -15.26 -2.64 3.19
CA GLY A 197 -15.53 -2.66 1.77
C GLY A 197 -15.43 -4.06 1.19
N TYR A 198 -15.48 -4.13 -0.13
CA TYR A 198 -15.31 -5.38 -0.85
C TYR A 198 -14.86 -5.12 -2.30
N THR A 199 -14.31 -6.17 -2.93
CA THR A 199 -14.24 -6.27 -4.38
C THR A 199 -15.02 -7.49 -4.86
N ALA A 200 -15.62 -7.39 -6.04
CA ALA A 200 -16.40 -8.45 -6.65
C ALA A 200 -15.83 -8.79 -8.04
N ARG A 201 -15.22 -9.95 -8.18
CA ARG A 201 -14.56 -10.42 -9.41
C ARG A 201 -15.43 -11.40 -10.14
N THR A 202 -15.68 -11.15 -11.43
CA THR A 202 -16.34 -12.14 -12.27
C THR A 202 -15.40 -13.30 -12.68
N TRP A 203 -15.94 -14.50 -12.73
CA TRP A 203 -15.29 -15.66 -13.35
C TRP A 203 -15.68 -15.81 -14.83
N GLU A 204 -16.63 -15.02 -15.32
CA GLU A 204 -17.14 -15.09 -16.69
C GLU A 204 -16.49 -14.02 -17.59
N PRO A 205 -16.00 -14.41 -18.77
CA PRO A 205 -15.25 -13.50 -19.65
C PRO A 205 -16.10 -12.40 -20.30
N ASP A 206 -17.41 -12.65 -20.44
CA ASP A 206 -18.38 -11.73 -21.05
C ASP A 206 -18.85 -10.63 -20.11
N VAL A 207 -18.70 -10.80 -18.79
CA VAL A 207 -19.12 -9.80 -17.80
C VAL A 207 -18.06 -8.71 -17.64
N LYS A 208 -18.46 -7.47 -17.90
CA LYS A 208 -17.59 -6.28 -17.75
C LYS A 208 -18.22 -5.30 -16.75
N PRO A 209 -17.39 -4.53 -16.02
CA PRO A 209 -15.94 -4.66 -15.87
C PRO A 209 -15.55 -5.97 -15.15
N LYS A 210 -14.29 -6.39 -15.27
CA LYS A 210 -13.77 -7.60 -14.61
C LYS A 210 -13.90 -7.55 -13.08
N TYR A 211 -13.71 -6.37 -12.49
CA TYR A 211 -13.88 -6.09 -11.09
C TYR A 211 -14.95 -5.03 -10.87
N TRP A 212 -15.73 -5.18 -9.81
CA TRP A 212 -16.60 -4.16 -9.24
C TRP A 212 -16.25 -4.02 -7.77
N SER A 213 -15.92 -2.80 -7.31
CA SER A 213 -15.41 -2.60 -5.97
C SER A 213 -16.11 -1.45 -5.25
N SER A 214 -16.30 -1.60 -3.96
CA SER A 214 -16.80 -0.57 -3.04
C SER A 214 -15.92 -0.58 -1.79
N HIS A 215 -14.94 0.33 -1.73
CA HIS A 215 -14.01 0.41 -0.61
C HIS A 215 -13.50 1.85 -0.44
N PRO A 216 -12.89 2.21 0.70
CA PRO A 216 -12.21 3.49 0.86
C PRO A 216 -11.04 3.64 -0.12
N ALA A 217 -10.82 4.87 -0.61
CA ALA A 217 -9.80 5.15 -1.64
C ALA A 217 -8.38 4.74 -1.22
N ASP A 218 -8.03 4.97 0.04
CA ASP A 218 -6.69 4.74 0.57
C ASP A 218 -6.53 3.35 1.23
N PHE A 219 -7.47 2.45 1.02
CA PHE A 219 -7.42 1.12 1.60
C PHE A 219 -6.34 0.26 0.96
N VAL A 220 -5.52 -0.39 1.78
CA VAL A 220 -4.53 -1.40 1.36
C VAL A 220 -5.04 -2.76 1.76
N PHE A 221 -5.36 -3.59 0.78
CA PHE A 221 -5.86 -4.95 1.01
C PHE A 221 -4.80 -5.82 1.69
N ASN A 222 -5.19 -6.64 2.65
CA ASN A 222 -4.36 -7.63 3.34
C ASN A 222 -3.22 -7.03 4.20
N LEU A 223 -3.28 -5.73 4.52
CA LEU A 223 -2.24 -5.07 5.31
C LEU A 223 -2.23 -5.55 6.77
N ASP A 224 -3.40 -5.77 7.35
CA ASP A 224 -3.60 -6.25 8.73
C ASP A 224 -3.22 -7.72 8.92
N GLN A 225 -3.12 -8.49 7.83
CA GLN A 225 -2.72 -9.90 7.84
C GLN A 225 -1.20 -10.08 7.75
N GLN A 226 -0.44 -8.99 7.61
CA GLN A 226 1.01 -9.05 7.51
C GLN A 226 1.64 -9.40 8.85
N GLN A 227 2.30 -10.57 8.94
CA GLN A 227 2.91 -11.04 10.18
C GLN A 227 4.12 -10.20 10.56
N ALA A 228 4.28 -9.89 11.85
CA ALA A 228 5.32 -8.98 12.34
C ALA A 228 6.76 -9.49 12.13
N ASP A 229 6.97 -10.80 12.05
CA ASP A 229 8.26 -11.46 11.85
C ASP A 229 8.68 -11.57 10.37
N TRP A 230 7.81 -11.23 9.42
CA TRP A 230 8.16 -11.24 8.00
C TRP A 230 9.12 -10.11 7.68
N LYS A 231 10.15 -10.43 6.89
CA LYS A 231 11.20 -9.47 6.49
C LYS A 231 10.81 -8.57 5.31
N PHE A 232 9.84 -9.00 4.54
CA PHE A 232 9.42 -8.33 3.31
C PHE A 232 7.91 -8.10 3.33
N VAL A 233 7.46 -7.07 2.61
CA VAL A 233 6.08 -6.95 2.16
C VAL A 233 6.09 -6.84 0.64
N ILE A 234 5.31 -7.70 -0.04
CA ILE A 234 5.19 -7.68 -1.49
C ILE A 234 3.92 -6.93 -1.85
N VAL A 235 4.06 -5.93 -2.71
CA VAL A 235 2.98 -5.04 -3.14
C VAL A 235 2.60 -5.36 -4.58
N CYS A 236 1.31 -5.64 -4.80
CA CYS A 236 0.71 -5.92 -6.10
C CYS A 236 -0.44 -4.95 -6.40
N GLU A 237 -0.94 -4.97 -7.63
CA GLU A 237 -2.09 -4.16 -8.02
C GLU A 237 -3.41 -4.75 -7.53
N GLY A 238 -3.61 -6.06 -7.69
CA GLY A 238 -4.86 -6.75 -7.47
C GLY A 238 -4.93 -7.66 -6.25
N PRO A 239 -6.13 -7.81 -5.62
CA PRO A 239 -6.30 -8.66 -4.44
C PRO A 239 -6.00 -10.14 -4.70
N PHE A 240 -6.29 -10.66 -5.90
CA PHE A 240 -6.04 -12.06 -6.22
C PHE A 240 -4.55 -12.38 -6.31
N ASP A 241 -3.74 -11.45 -6.79
CA ASP A 241 -2.28 -11.55 -6.79
C ASP A 241 -1.75 -11.53 -5.35
N ALA A 242 -2.22 -10.58 -4.55
CA ALA A 242 -1.86 -10.48 -3.14
C ALA A 242 -2.21 -11.75 -2.35
N MET A 243 -3.43 -12.30 -2.53
CA MET A 243 -3.85 -13.54 -1.86
C MET A 243 -2.96 -14.73 -2.24
N SER A 244 -2.52 -14.82 -3.49
CA SER A 244 -1.72 -15.97 -3.96
C SER A 244 -0.33 -16.05 -3.35
N ILE A 245 0.23 -14.92 -2.87
CA ILE A 245 1.57 -14.86 -2.28
C ILE A 245 1.60 -14.28 -0.85
N ASP A 246 0.47 -14.06 -0.22
CA ASP A 246 0.31 -13.37 1.06
C ASP A 246 0.89 -11.94 1.06
N GLY A 247 0.84 -11.27 -0.09
CA GLY A 247 1.22 -9.88 -0.25
C GLY A 247 0.08 -8.91 0.11
N VAL A 248 0.28 -7.64 -0.23
CA VAL A 248 -0.73 -6.59 -0.11
C VAL A 248 -1.14 -6.05 -1.48
N ALA A 249 -2.39 -5.58 -1.63
CA ALA A 249 -2.85 -4.99 -2.87
C ALA A 249 -3.34 -3.56 -2.68
N LEU A 250 -3.10 -2.74 -3.71
CA LEU A 250 -3.44 -1.33 -3.74
C LEU A 250 -4.85 -1.07 -4.30
N ASN A 251 -5.45 -2.09 -4.91
CA ASN A 251 -6.75 -2.02 -5.59
C ASN A 251 -6.79 -1.04 -6.77
N GLY A 252 -5.65 -0.80 -7.39
CA GLY A 252 -5.47 0.07 -8.54
C GLY A 252 -4.00 0.32 -8.84
N SER A 253 -3.73 1.05 -9.93
CA SER A 253 -2.37 1.37 -10.39
C SER A 253 -1.78 2.66 -9.81
N GLU A 254 -2.57 3.42 -9.06
CA GLU A 254 -2.15 4.67 -8.43
C GLU A 254 -2.04 4.48 -6.92
N ILE A 255 -0.88 4.80 -6.37
CA ILE A 255 -0.63 4.73 -4.93
C ILE A 255 -0.77 6.11 -4.33
N SER A 256 -1.63 6.26 -3.33
CA SER A 256 -1.73 7.50 -2.55
C SER A 256 -0.58 7.63 -1.54
N ASP A 257 -0.30 8.85 -1.11
CA ASP A 257 0.68 9.10 -0.04
C ASP A 257 0.28 8.38 1.26
N THR A 258 -1.03 8.28 1.52
CA THR A 258 -1.58 7.57 2.68
C THR A 258 -1.30 6.07 2.61
N GLN A 259 -1.46 5.44 1.43
CA GLN A 259 -1.14 4.02 1.25
C GLN A 259 0.36 3.76 1.42
N VAL A 260 1.23 4.66 0.90
CA VAL A 260 2.67 4.56 1.11
C VAL A 260 3.01 4.62 2.60
N ASP A 261 2.46 5.59 3.34
CA ASP A 261 2.70 5.73 4.76
C ASP A 261 2.20 4.51 5.57
N GLN A 262 1.07 3.91 5.17
CA GLN A 262 0.55 2.68 5.80
C GLN A 262 1.50 1.50 5.60
N ILE A 263 1.99 1.27 4.38
CA ILE A 263 2.91 0.17 4.06
C ILE A 263 4.26 0.39 4.74
N ASP A 264 4.79 1.61 4.72
CA ASP A 264 6.06 1.96 5.37
C ASP A 264 6.02 1.77 6.90
N LYS A 265 4.84 1.90 7.54
CA LYS A 265 4.65 1.62 8.97
C LYS A 265 4.96 0.17 9.34
N LEU A 266 4.92 -0.78 8.40
CA LEU A 266 5.37 -2.15 8.63
C LEU A 266 6.88 -2.25 8.90
N GLN A 267 7.67 -1.24 8.52
CA GLN A 267 9.12 -1.11 8.78
C GLN A 267 9.95 -2.29 8.28
N ARG A 268 9.66 -2.76 7.10
CA ARG A 268 10.38 -3.85 6.42
C ARG A 268 10.64 -3.48 4.96
N GLU A 269 11.42 -4.29 4.27
CA GLU A 269 11.66 -4.07 2.85
C GLU A 269 10.35 -4.22 2.06
N VAL A 270 9.99 -3.16 1.33
CA VAL A 270 8.84 -3.15 0.44
C VAL A 270 9.30 -3.53 -0.96
N ILE A 271 8.67 -4.56 -1.54
CA ILE A 271 8.98 -5.07 -2.88
C ILE A 271 7.74 -4.94 -3.75
N VAL A 272 7.79 -4.06 -4.73
CA VAL A 272 6.71 -3.88 -5.72
C VAL A 272 6.91 -4.82 -6.88
N VAL A 273 5.87 -5.56 -7.24
CA VAL A 273 5.84 -6.41 -8.44
C VAL A 273 4.77 -5.85 -9.36
N PRO A 274 5.16 -5.12 -10.43
CA PRO A 274 4.19 -4.53 -11.36
C PRO A 274 3.61 -5.59 -12.31
N ASP A 275 2.37 -5.40 -12.73
CA ASP A 275 1.81 -6.12 -13.86
C ASP A 275 2.54 -5.77 -15.16
N THR A 276 2.54 -6.64 -16.16
CA THR A 276 3.26 -6.45 -17.43
C THR A 276 2.52 -5.54 -18.42
N ASP A 277 1.80 -4.54 -17.90
CA ASP A 277 0.99 -3.64 -18.72
C ASP A 277 1.30 -2.15 -18.44
N ARG A 278 0.49 -1.27 -19.05
CA ARG A 278 0.66 0.19 -18.88
C ARG A 278 0.39 0.66 -17.45
N ALA A 279 -0.47 -0.03 -16.70
CA ALA A 279 -0.78 0.30 -15.32
C ALA A 279 0.44 0.07 -14.42
N GLY A 280 1.14 -1.07 -14.61
CA GLY A 280 2.36 -1.40 -13.89
C GLY A 280 3.47 -0.36 -14.02
N ARG A 281 3.53 0.40 -15.13
CA ARG A 281 4.50 1.51 -15.26
C ARG A 281 4.29 2.60 -14.22
N LYS A 282 3.04 3.01 -14.01
CA LYS A 282 2.70 4.03 -13.00
C LYS A 282 3.06 3.55 -11.59
N LEU A 283 2.79 2.28 -11.33
CA LEU A 283 3.15 1.64 -10.06
C LEU A 283 4.67 1.67 -9.83
N VAL A 284 5.48 1.38 -10.85
CA VAL A 284 6.96 1.47 -10.78
C VAL A 284 7.42 2.90 -10.51
N ASP A 285 6.86 3.91 -11.20
CA ASP A 285 7.21 5.31 -10.97
C ASP A 285 6.98 5.70 -9.52
N ARG A 286 5.86 5.29 -8.98
CA ARG A 286 5.50 5.56 -7.61
C ARG A 286 6.38 4.82 -6.60
N ALA A 287 6.76 3.57 -6.90
CA ALA A 287 7.72 2.81 -6.10
C ALA A 287 9.09 3.49 -6.04
N ILE A 288 9.57 4.02 -7.17
CA ILE A 288 10.82 4.80 -7.23
C ILE A 288 10.73 6.04 -6.33
N GLU A 289 9.64 6.80 -6.40
CA GLU A 289 9.41 7.97 -5.56
C GLU A 289 9.38 7.61 -4.07
N ALA A 290 8.74 6.49 -3.72
CA ALA A 290 8.69 5.97 -2.36
C ALA A 290 10.04 5.43 -1.86
N GLY A 291 11.01 5.19 -2.76
CA GLY A 291 12.30 4.56 -2.44
C GLY A 291 12.16 3.06 -2.17
N TRP A 292 11.13 2.43 -2.70
CA TRP A 292 10.86 1.00 -2.56
C TRP A 292 11.67 0.19 -3.57
N THR A 293 11.89 -1.07 -3.25
CA THR A 293 12.45 -2.07 -4.16
C THR A 293 11.42 -2.44 -5.22
N VAL A 294 11.85 -2.62 -6.47
CA VAL A 294 10.99 -3.15 -7.53
C VAL A 294 11.54 -4.50 -7.98
N SER A 295 10.66 -5.46 -8.18
CA SER A 295 11.04 -6.77 -8.71
C SER A 295 10.42 -6.98 -10.09
N PHE A 296 11.25 -7.43 -11.04
CA PHE A 296 10.83 -7.79 -12.39
C PHE A 296 11.18 -9.27 -12.64
N PRO A 297 10.45 -10.21 -12.02
CA PRO A 297 10.74 -11.62 -12.19
C PRO A 297 10.52 -12.03 -13.65
N ILE A 298 11.45 -12.82 -14.20
CA ILE A 298 11.35 -13.36 -15.54
C ILE A 298 10.98 -14.84 -15.40
N TRP A 299 9.77 -15.19 -15.81
CA TRP A 299 9.31 -16.57 -15.87
C TRP A 299 9.52 -17.14 -17.28
N GLN A 300 9.76 -18.44 -17.38
CA GLN A 300 10.04 -19.11 -18.67
C GLN A 300 8.89 -18.97 -19.66
N GLU A 301 7.65 -19.02 -19.16
CA GLU A 301 6.47 -18.74 -19.94
C GLU A 301 5.94 -17.34 -19.62
N THR A 302 5.32 -16.70 -20.59
CA THR A 302 4.69 -15.40 -20.40
C THR A 302 3.55 -15.51 -19.39
N CYS A 303 3.71 -14.87 -18.26
CA CYS A 303 2.69 -14.66 -17.25
C CYS A 303 2.38 -13.17 -17.15
N LYS A 304 1.11 -12.81 -17.10
CA LYS A 304 0.68 -11.40 -17.06
C LYS A 304 0.79 -10.82 -15.66
N ASP A 305 0.50 -11.64 -14.66
CA ASP A 305 0.42 -11.27 -13.26
C ASP A 305 1.00 -12.37 -12.36
N ILE A 306 1.13 -12.07 -11.09
CA ILE A 306 1.67 -12.98 -10.08
C ILE A 306 0.81 -14.23 -9.96
N ASN A 307 -0.51 -14.10 -9.98
CA ASN A 307 -1.40 -15.23 -9.81
C ASN A 307 -1.27 -16.23 -10.95
N GLU A 308 -1.13 -15.78 -12.21
CA GLU A 308 -0.84 -16.68 -13.35
C GLU A 308 0.49 -17.44 -13.13
N ALA A 309 1.51 -16.77 -12.61
CA ALA A 309 2.77 -17.43 -12.30
C ALA A 309 2.62 -18.46 -11.17
N VAL A 310 1.85 -18.16 -10.13
CA VAL A 310 1.59 -19.10 -9.03
C VAL A 310 0.85 -20.35 -9.54
N ILE A 311 -0.14 -20.20 -10.43
CA ILE A 311 -0.85 -21.34 -11.05
C ILE A 311 0.13 -22.25 -11.80
N LYS A 312 1.11 -21.68 -12.53
CA LYS A 312 2.05 -22.44 -13.37
C LYS A 312 3.20 -23.07 -12.59
N TYR A 313 3.77 -22.32 -11.66
CA TYR A 313 5.05 -22.68 -11.01
C TYR A 313 4.93 -22.96 -9.52
N GLY A 314 3.80 -22.64 -8.92
CA GLY A 314 3.60 -22.74 -7.48
C GLY A 314 4.15 -21.54 -6.70
N LYS A 315 3.54 -21.27 -5.54
CA LYS A 315 3.81 -20.11 -4.67
C LYS A 315 5.28 -19.96 -4.28
N LEU A 316 5.92 -21.06 -3.85
CA LEU A 316 7.30 -21.00 -3.36
C LEU A 316 8.28 -20.57 -4.44
N PHE A 317 8.15 -21.11 -5.66
CA PHE A 317 8.98 -20.72 -6.80
C PHE A 317 8.78 -19.24 -7.17
N VAL A 318 7.53 -18.78 -7.18
CA VAL A 318 7.21 -17.38 -7.49
C VAL A 318 7.80 -16.43 -6.45
N LEU A 319 7.66 -16.73 -5.15
CA LEU A 319 8.28 -15.95 -4.10
C LEU A 319 9.80 -15.89 -4.24
N GLN A 320 10.45 -17.03 -4.51
CA GLN A 320 11.91 -17.07 -4.75
C GLN A 320 12.30 -16.21 -5.97
N SER A 321 11.55 -16.29 -7.06
CA SER A 321 11.84 -15.51 -8.29
C SER A 321 11.66 -14.00 -8.05
N ILE A 322 10.64 -13.60 -7.29
CA ILE A 322 10.43 -12.21 -6.88
C ILE A 322 11.62 -11.72 -6.04
N LEU A 323 12.05 -12.48 -5.06
CA LEU A 323 13.17 -12.11 -4.20
C LEU A 323 14.51 -12.06 -4.98
N ALA A 324 14.70 -12.94 -5.95
CA ALA A 324 15.92 -12.97 -6.78
C ALA A 324 16.00 -11.81 -7.77
N ALA A 325 14.85 -11.34 -8.28
CA ALA A 325 14.75 -10.28 -9.29
C ALA A 325 14.63 -8.87 -8.71
N ARG A 326 14.91 -8.68 -7.41
CA ARG A 326 14.83 -7.37 -6.73
C ARG A 326 15.86 -6.40 -7.27
N GLU A 327 15.45 -5.18 -7.48
CA GLU A 327 16.31 -4.07 -7.88
C GLU A 327 16.03 -2.83 -7.04
N THR A 328 17.08 -2.22 -6.50
CA THR A 328 17.02 -1.01 -5.68
C THR A 328 17.58 0.21 -6.39
N SER A 329 18.34 0.01 -7.45
CA SER A 329 18.97 1.08 -8.22
C SER A 329 17.93 1.75 -9.12
N ARG A 330 17.64 3.04 -8.87
CA ARG A 330 16.71 3.84 -9.69
C ARG A 330 17.00 3.73 -11.18
N LEU A 331 18.27 3.85 -11.56
CA LEU A 331 18.67 3.77 -12.98
C LEU A 331 18.32 2.40 -13.58
N ARG A 332 18.62 1.31 -12.87
CA ARG A 332 18.32 -0.03 -13.36
C ARG A 332 16.82 -0.29 -13.42
N ILE A 333 16.05 0.16 -12.41
CA ILE A 333 14.58 0.06 -12.40
C ILE A 333 14.02 0.77 -13.64
N GLU A 334 14.47 2.00 -13.95
CA GLU A 334 14.01 2.74 -15.12
C GLU A 334 14.36 2.05 -16.46
N LEU A 335 15.54 1.44 -16.55
CA LEU A 335 15.94 0.66 -17.74
C LEU A 335 15.06 -0.59 -17.90
N MET A 336 14.80 -1.31 -16.81
CA MET A 336 13.95 -2.51 -16.82
C MET A 336 12.50 -2.16 -17.12
N LYS A 337 11.96 -1.07 -16.56
CA LYS A 337 10.63 -0.55 -16.88
C LYS A 337 10.46 -0.31 -18.38
N LYS A 338 11.43 0.35 -19.01
CA LYS A 338 11.40 0.60 -20.46
C LYS A 338 11.46 -0.69 -21.29
N LYS A 339 12.19 -1.68 -20.82
CA LYS A 339 12.39 -2.95 -21.54
C LYS A 339 11.20 -3.91 -21.40
N LEU A 340 10.61 -4.00 -20.22
CA LEU A 340 9.68 -5.07 -19.86
C LEU A 340 8.22 -4.64 -19.84
N LEU A 341 7.97 -3.34 -19.69
CA LEU A 341 6.61 -2.78 -19.61
C LEU A 341 6.29 -1.88 -20.82
N SER A 342 6.79 -2.24 -21.99
CA SER A 342 6.61 -1.44 -23.24
C SER A 342 5.22 -1.55 -23.83
#